data_01846fb0f5afe5273d9182d4326bb353
#
_entry.id   01846fb0f5afe5273d9182d4326bb353
#
_cell.length_a   1.000
_cell.length_b   1.000
_cell.length_c   1.000
_cell.angle_alpha   90.00
_cell.angle_beta   90.00
_cell.angle_gamma   90.00
#
_symmetry.space_group_name_H-M   'P 1'
#
loop_
_entity.id
_entity.type
_entity.pdbx_description
1 polymer ?
#
loop_
_entity_poly.entity_id
_entity_poly.type
_entity_poly.pdbx_seq_one_letter_code
_entity_poly.pdbx_strand_id
1 'polypeptide(L)'
;ANLQNSYQLFENKDEIKVDYLIMGPGLTGEDESQAKANYLISLAEGRKDCIAVVGPHRANVVNVTNTTTQTNNLIKYFAPLSSSSYAVFDTGYKFTFDRFNNKFRYIPTNADIAGLMTRTSTEAYPWFSPAGQQRGIINNAIKLAYNPTKAQRDKLYPARVNSVVTQ
;
A
#
# COMPACT_ATOMS: atom_id res chain seq x y z
N ALA A 1 -8.35 -19.06 2.30
CA ALA A 1 -8.67 -19.61 3.62
C ALA A 1 -7.46 -19.57 4.58
N ASN A 2 -6.34 -20.20 4.26
CA ASN A 2 -5.20 -20.32 5.20
C ASN A 2 -4.58 -18.97 5.60
N LEU A 3 -4.50 -18.00 4.68
CA LEU A 3 -3.93 -16.69 4.95
C LEU A 3 -4.81 -15.85 5.89
N GLN A 4 -6.12 -15.91 5.73
CA GLN A 4 -7.07 -15.25 6.61
C GLN A 4 -6.99 -15.81 8.04
N ASN A 5 -6.91 -17.13 8.18
CA ASN A 5 -6.72 -17.76 9.48
C ASN A 5 -5.41 -17.33 10.17
N SER A 6 -4.35 -17.12 9.38
CA SER A 6 -3.08 -16.60 9.93
C SER A 6 -3.21 -15.16 10.43
N TYR A 7 -3.93 -14.31 9.72
CA TYR A 7 -4.19 -12.94 10.20
C TYR A 7 -5.14 -12.90 11.40
N GLN A 8 -6.05 -13.86 11.53
CA GLN A 8 -6.96 -13.95 12.67
C GLN A 8 -6.24 -14.08 14.01
N LEU A 9 -5.04 -14.65 14.02
CA LEU A 9 -4.19 -14.72 15.21
C LEU A 9 -3.84 -13.33 15.78
N PHE A 10 -3.94 -12.28 14.98
CA PHE A 10 -3.68 -10.90 15.38
C PHE A 10 -4.94 -10.12 15.76
N GLU A 11 -6.09 -10.78 15.88
CA GLU A 11 -7.36 -10.13 16.19
C GLU A 11 -7.41 -9.61 17.63
N ASN A 12 -6.79 -10.35 18.57
CA ASN A 12 -6.75 -9.97 19.97
C ASN A 12 -5.62 -8.95 20.24
N LYS A 13 -6.01 -7.70 20.40
CA LYS A 13 -5.09 -6.58 20.66
C LYS A 13 -4.41 -6.65 22.04
N ASP A 14 -5.00 -7.37 23.01
CA ASP A 14 -4.45 -7.48 24.34
C ASP A 14 -3.32 -8.52 24.41
N GLU A 15 -3.34 -9.49 23.51
CA GLU A 15 -2.30 -10.52 23.41
C GLU A 15 -1.12 -10.07 22.53
N ILE A 16 -1.40 -9.44 21.39
CA ILE A 16 -0.38 -9.07 20.40
C ILE A 16 -0.54 -7.60 20.03
N LYS A 17 0.45 -6.79 20.36
CA LYS A 17 0.51 -5.38 19.93
C LYS A 17 1.01 -5.28 18.49
N VAL A 18 0.28 -4.55 17.67
CA VAL A 18 0.58 -4.32 16.25
C VAL A 18 0.28 -2.86 15.94
N ASP A 19 1.23 -2.16 15.33
CA ASP A 19 1.03 -0.78 14.87
C ASP A 19 0.58 -0.72 13.41
N TYR A 20 1.09 -1.62 12.56
CA TYR A 20 0.79 -1.66 11.13
C TYR A 20 0.48 -3.07 10.65
N LEU A 21 -0.59 -3.19 9.88
CA LEU A 21 -0.93 -4.39 9.11
C LEU A 21 -0.56 -4.15 7.66
N ILE A 22 0.55 -4.74 7.22
CA ILE A 22 1.08 -4.53 5.87
C ILE A 22 0.54 -5.62 4.94
N MET A 23 -0.14 -5.21 3.86
CA MET A 23 -0.69 -6.15 2.91
C MET A 23 0.40 -6.98 2.20
N GLY A 24 1.56 -6.39 1.94
CA GLY A 24 2.56 -7.02 1.09
C GLY A 24 2.08 -7.11 -0.36
N PRO A 25 2.53 -8.10 -1.14
CA PRO A 25 2.03 -8.35 -2.48
C PRO A 25 0.57 -8.85 -2.44
N GLY A 26 -0.16 -8.56 -3.51
CA GLY A 26 -1.47 -9.17 -3.74
C GLY A 26 -1.36 -10.68 -4.00
N LEU A 27 -2.49 -11.33 -4.12
CA LEU A 27 -2.59 -12.73 -4.53
C LEU A 27 -2.61 -12.86 -6.07
N THR A 28 -2.79 -14.06 -6.58
CA THR A 28 -2.76 -14.33 -8.04
C THR A 28 -3.91 -13.63 -8.76
N GLY A 29 -5.11 -13.68 -8.17
CA GLY A 29 -6.31 -13.02 -8.68
C GLY A 29 -6.51 -11.62 -8.11
N GLU A 30 -7.16 -10.75 -8.89
CA GLU A 30 -7.54 -9.41 -8.45
C GLU A 30 -8.57 -9.46 -7.33
N ASP A 31 -9.60 -10.30 -7.48
CA ASP A 31 -10.67 -10.49 -6.48
C ASP A 31 -10.11 -11.06 -5.16
N GLU A 32 -9.16 -11.99 -5.25
CA GLU A 32 -8.47 -12.53 -4.08
C GLU A 32 -7.62 -11.47 -3.37
N SER A 33 -6.98 -10.60 -4.15
CA SER A 33 -6.22 -9.46 -3.62
C SER A 33 -7.12 -8.45 -2.92
N GLN A 34 -8.29 -8.16 -3.50
CA GLN A 34 -9.32 -7.31 -2.88
C GLN A 34 -9.89 -7.93 -1.59
N ALA A 35 -10.15 -9.25 -1.60
CA ALA A 35 -10.60 -9.97 -0.40
C ALA A 35 -9.56 -9.90 0.73
N LYS A 36 -8.27 -10.08 0.41
CA LYS A 36 -7.17 -9.91 1.35
C LYS A 36 -7.13 -8.49 1.92
N ALA A 37 -7.24 -7.48 1.05
CA ALA A 37 -7.23 -6.08 1.43
C ALA A 37 -8.41 -5.75 2.38
N ASN A 38 -9.63 -6.15 2.02
CA ASN A 38 -10.81 -5.93 2.84
C ASN A 38 -10.72 -6.64 4.21
N TYR A 39 -10.12 -7.82 4.25
CA TYR A 39 -9.89 -8.52 5.52
C TYR A 39 -8.96 -7.73 6.44
N LEU A 40 -7.85 -7.21 5.92
CA LEU A 40 -6.92 -6.37 6.68
C LEU A 40 -7.56 -5.07 7.16
N ILE A 41 -8.39 -4.43 6.33
CA ILE A 41 -9.14 -3.24 6.70
C ILE A 41 -10.10 -3.53 7.85
N SER A 42 -10.85 -4.63 7.75
CA SER A 42 -11.80 -5.05 8.80
C SER A 42 -11.08 -5.38 10.11
N LEU A 43 -9.92 -6.03 10.02
CA LEU A 43 -9.09 -6.35 11.18
C LEU A 43 -8.58 -5.07 11.88
N ALA A 44 -8.06 -4.11 11.12
CA ALA A 44 -7.61 -2.83 11.66
C ALA A 44 -8.75 -2.04 12.29
N GLU A 45 -9.92 -2.04 11.64
CA GLU A 45 -11.10 -1.34 12.14
C GLU A 45 -11.70 -1.99 13.40
N GLY A 46 -11.63 -3.31 13.52
CA GLY A 46 -12.02 -4.04 14.73
C GLY A 46 -11.08 -3.75 15.91
N ARG A 47 -9.77 -3.74 15.65
CA ARG A 47 -8.74 -3.47 16.66
C ARG A 47 -8.70 -2.01 17.11
N LYS A 48 -8.75 -1.06 16.19
CA LYS A 48 -8.66 0.40 16.41
C LYS A 48 -7.34 0.89 17.03
N ASP A 49 -6.32 0.05 17.05
CA ASP A 49 -4.98 0.34 17.58
C ASP A 49 -3.88 0.22 16.53
N CYS A 50 -4.24 -0.08 15.28
CA CYS A 50 -3.31 -0.24 14.18
C CYS A 50 -3.88 0.31 12.86
N ILE A 51 -3.01 0.46 11.86
CA ILE A 51 -3.36 0.94 10.52
C ILE A 51 -3.05 -0.15 9.49
N ALA A 52 -4.02 -0.45 8.63
CA ALA A 52 -3.81 -1.31 7.47
C ALA A 52 -3.20 -0.50 6.31
N VAL A 53 -2.07 -0.94 5.80
CA VAL A 53 -1.40 -0.34 4.64
C VAL A 53 -1.59 -1.25 3.44
N VAL A 54 -2.39 -0.79 2.49
CA VAL A 54 -2.92 -1.57 1.36
C VAL A 54 -2.40 -1.02 0.04
N GLY A 55 -1.86 -1.88 -0.79
CA GLY A 55 -1.40 -1.56 -2.13
C GLY A 55 -2.27 -2.20 -3.22
N PRO A 56 -2.04 -1.83 -4.49
CA PRO A 56 -2.78 -2.36 -5.62
C PRO A 56 -2.39 -3.80 -5.95
N HIS A 57 -3.26 -4.48 -6.71
CA HIS A 57 -2.89 -5.73 -7.36
C HIS A 57 -1.80 -5.48 -8.41
N ARG A 58 -0.81 -6.38 -8.48
CA ARG A 58 0.38 -6.21 -9.32
C ARG A 58 0.05 -5.94 -10.79
N ALA A 59 -0.91 -6.68 -11.37
CA ALA A 59 -1.30 -6.55 -12.76
C ALA A 59 -2.02 -5.22 -13.09
N ASN A 60 -2.46 -4.45 -12.10
CA ASN A 60 -3.05 -3.14 -12.33
C ASN A 60 -2.04 -2.10 -12.85
N VAL A 61 -0.77 -2.26 -12.50
CA VAL A 61 0.27 -1.27 -12.77
C VAL A 61 1.54 -1.84 -13.42
N VAL A 62 1.95 -3.07 -13.09
CA VAL A 62 3.16 -3.68 -13.64
C VAL A 62 2.87 -4.27 -15.02
N ASN A 63 3.74 -3.96 -15.99
CA ASN A 63 3.60 -4.34 -17.41
C ASN A 63 2.39 -3.72 -18.15
N VAL A 64 1.83 -2.64 -17.59
CA VAL A 64 0.82 -1.81 -18.24
C VAL A 64 1.51 -0.54 -18.74
N THR A 65 1.58 -0.33 -20.03
CA THR A 65 2.34 0.78 -20.63
C THR A 65 1.58 2.11 -20.66
N ASN A 66 0.25 2.07 -20.68
CA ASN A 66 -0.58 3.27 -20.74
C ASN A 66 -0.95 3.74 -19.33
N THR A 67 -0.51 4.95 -18.98
CA THR A 67 -0.73 5.53 -17.64
C THR A 67 -2.20 5.84 -17.35
N THR A 68 -3.01 6.12 -18.37
CA THR A 68 -4.46 6.29 -18.21
C THR A 68 -5.13 4.96 -17.86
N THR A 69 -4.70 3.89 -18.49
CA THR A 69 -5.18 2.53 -18.16
C THR A 69 -4.77 2.15 -16.72
N GLN A 70 -3.53 2.42 -16.34
CA GLN A 70 -3.07 2.19 -14.95
C GLN A 70 -3.93 2.97 -13.95
N THR A 71 -4.22 4.25 -14.22
CA THR A 71 -5.08 5.08 -13.36
C THR A 71 -6.47 4.48 -13.21
N ASN A 72 -7.09 4.08 -14.31
CA ASN A 72 -8.44 3.49 -14.31
C ASN A 72 -8.46 2.14 -13.58
N ASN A 73 -7.43 1.31 -13.78
CA ASN A 73 -7.28 0.03 -13.07
C ASN A 73 -7.20 0.24 -11.56
N LEU A 74 -6.41 1.22 -11.11
CA LEU A 74 -6.28 1.56 -9.70
C LEU A 74 -7.61 2.02 -9.10
N ILE A 75 -8.31 2.93 -9.77
CA ILE A 75 -9.62 3.42 -9.32
C ILE A 75 -10.62 2.26 -9.22
N LYS A 76 -10.66 1.39 -10.24
CA LYS A 76 -11.52 0.20 -10.25
C LYS A 76 -11.17 -0.77 -9.12
N TYR A 77 -9.88 -0.99 -8.88
CA TYR A 77 -9.42 -1.91 -7.84
C TYR A 77 -9.78 -1.42 -6.43
N PHE A 78 -9.57 -0.14 -6.13
CA PHE A 78 -9.82 0.42 -4.81
C PHE A 78 -11.30 0.77 -4.55
N ALA A 79 -12.12 0.96 -5.59
CA ALA A 79 -13.52 1.35 -5.45
C ALA A 79 -14.35 0.42 -4.55
N PRO A 80 -14.27 -0.92 -4.66
CA PRO A 80 -15.05 -1.82 -3.83
C PRO A 80 -14.47 -2.03 -2.43
N LEU A 81 -13.27 -1.52 -2.14
CA LEU A 81 -12.67 -1.67 -0.82
C LEU A 81 -13.36 -0.79 0.21
N SER A 82 -13.51 -1.32 1.42
CA SER A 82 -14.15 -0.62 2.52
C SER A 82 -13.45 0.70 2.84
N SER A 83 -14.25 1.74 3.10
CA SER A 83 -13.74 3.02 3.57
C SER A 83 -13.53 2.97 5.07
N SER A 84 -12.31 3.25 5.52
CA SER A 84 -11.97 3.24 6.94
C SER A 84 -10.89 4.28 7.24
N SER A 85 -10.98 4.93 8.40
CA SER A 85 -9.91 5.79 8.91
C SER A 85 -8.70 5.00 9.41
N TYR A 86 -8.79 3.68 9.49
CA TYR A 86 -7.73 2.77 9.89
C TYR A 86 -7.04 2.09 8.70
N ALA A 87 -7.25 2.61 7.48
CA ALA A 87 -6.62 2.09 6.28
C ALA A 87 -6.07 3.21 5.40
N VAL A 88 -4.91 2.96 4.81
CA VAL A 88 -4.31 3.82 3.79
C VAL A 88 -4.04 3.03 2.52
N PHE A 89 -4.29 3.65 1.37
CA PHE A 89 -4.08 3.07 0.05
C PHE A 89 -2.96 3.80 -0.67
N ASP A 90 -2.10 3.06 -1.34
CA ASP A 90 -1.03 3.61 -2.18
C ASP A 90 -1.09 3.10 -3.63
N THR A 91 -0.40 3.79 -4.53
CA THR A 91 -0.36 3.43 -5.97
C THR A 91 0.79 2.51 -6.34
N GLY A 92 1.66 2.14 -5.38
CA GLY A 92 3.04 1.86 -5.70
C GLY A 92 3.43 0.41 -5.90
N TYR A 93 4.17 0.21 -6.99
CA TYR A 93 5.16 -0.83 -7.16
C TYR A 93 6.47 -0.17 -7.57
N LYS A 94 7.55 -0.39 -6.82
CA LYS A 94 8.88 0.09 -7.15
C LYS A 94 9.72 -1.00 -7.80
N PHE A 95 10.55 -0.60 -8.75
CA PHE A 95 11.55 -1.46 -9.38
C PHE A 95 12.85 -1.35 -8.59
N THR A 96 13.34 -2.47 -8.10
CA THR A 96 14.55 -2.52 -7.27
C THR A 96 15.41 -3.74 -7.59
N PHE A 97 16.67 -3.70 -7.19
CA PHE A 97 17.58 -4.81 -7.37
C PHE A 97 17.53 -5.74 -6.15
N ASP A 98 17.17 -7.01 -6.40
CA ASP A 98 17.21 -8.08 -5.42
C ASP A 98 18.62 -8.69 -5.43
N ARG A 99 19.46 -8.23 -4.51
CA ARG A 99 20.87 -8.67 -4.42
C ARG A 99 21.03 -10.14 -4.06
N PHE A 100 20.06 -10.74 -3.40
CA PHE A 100 20.12 -12.14 -2.97
C PHE A 100 19.89 -13.10 -4.12
N ASN A 101 19.01 -12.71 -5.06
CA ASN A 101 18.71 -13.49 -6.26
C ASN A 101 19.37 -12.93 -7.52
N ASN A 102 20.18 -11.88 -7.40
CA ASN A 102 20.89 -11.21 -8.50
C ASN A 102 19.96 -10.83 -9.67
N LYS A 103 18.82 -10.23 -9.36
CA LYS A 103 17.86 -9.81 -10.39
C LYS A 103 17.01 -8.62 -9.96
N PHE A 104 16.51 -7.90 -10.96
CA PHE A 104 15.59 -6.81 -10.74
C PHE A 104 14.15 -7.31 -10.58
N ARG A 105 13.41 -6.69 -9.66
CA ARG A 105 12.02 -7.04 -9.37
C ARG A 105 11.16 -5.80 -9.15
N TYR A 106 9.87 -5.92 -9.46
CA TYR A 106 8.86 -5.01 -8.95
C TYR A 106 8.33 -5.54 -7.62
N ILE A 107 8.41 -4.72 -6.58
CA ILE A 107 7.88 -5.01 -5.25
C ILE A 107 6.90 -3.92 -4.83
N PRO A 108 5.86 -4.25 -4.04
CA PRO A 108 4.88 -3.28 -3.58
C PRO A 108 5.49 -2.27 -2.61
N THR A 109 5.02 -1.03 -2.62
CA THR A 109 5.51 0.06 -1.76
C THR A 109 4.78 0.16 -0.42
N ASN A 110 3.76 -0.65 -0.17
CA ASN A 110 3.00 -0.57 1.08
C ASN A 110 3.87 -0.79 2.34
N ALA A 111 4.89 -1.64 2.28
CA ALA A 111 5.86 -1.79 3.36
C ALA A 111 6.74 -0.54 3.54
N ASP A 112 7.12 0.12 2.44
CA ASP A 112 7.85 1.40 2.51
C ASP A 112 7.00 2.49 3.15
N ILE A 113 5.71 2.56 2.83
CA ILE A 113 4.77 3.51 3.44
C ILE A 113 4.67 3.29 4.95
N ALA A 114 4.53 2.05 5.40
CA ALA A 114 4.56 1.72 6.84
C ALA A 114 5.89 2.15 7.49
N GLY A 115 7.00 1.92 6.81
CA GLY A 115 8.33 2.37 7.24
C GLY A 115 8.44 3.90 7.35
N LEU A 116 7.87 4.64 6.40
CA LEU A 116 7.81 6.10 6.44
C LEU A 116 6.96 6.61 7.61
N MET A 117 5.82 5.98 7.87
CA MET A 117 4.96 6.30 9.01
C MET A 117 5.69 6.05 10.34
N THR A 118 6.37 4.91 10.46
CA THR A 118 7.18 4.58 11.65
C THR A 118 8.31 5.57 11.86
N ARG A 119 9.06 5.90 10.81
CA ARG A 119 10.14 6.89 10.89
C ARG A 119 9.62 8.26 11.31
N THR A 120 8.54 8.72 10.71
CA THR A 120 7.92 10.00 11.06
C THR A 120 7.44 10.03 12.51
N SER A 121 6.85 8.93 12.98
CA SER A 121 6.43 8.78 14.39
C SER A 121 7.60 8.85 15.36
N THR A 122 8.76 8.31 14.96
CA THR A 122 9.97 8.27 15.81
C THR A 122 10.73 9.60 15.80
N GLU A 123 10.88 10.22 14.63
CA GLU A 123 11.68 11.45 14.44
C GLU A 123 10.91 12.74 14.75
N ALA A 124 9.58 12.70 14.66
CA ALA A 124 8.72 13.86 14.92
C ALA A 124 7.52 13.44 15.77
N TYR A 125 6.33 13.33 15.17
CA TYR A 125 5.10 12.97 15.86
C TYR A 125 4.26 12.02 15.00
N PRO A 126 3.50 11.08 15.62
CA PRO A 126 2.70 10.10 14.90
C PRO A 126 1.58 10.70 14.03
N TRP A 127 1.15 11.92 14.30
CA TRP A 127 0.14 12.64 13.50
C TRP A 127 0.71 13.46 12.35
N PHE A 128 2.04 13.54 12.20
CA PHE A 128 2.64 14.22 11.04
C PHE A 128 2.51 13.35 9.79
N SER A 129 2.22 14.01 8.66
CA SER A 129 2.18 13.34 7.37
C SER A 129 3.56 12.79 6.98
N PRO A 130 3.69 11.50 6.67
CA PRO A 130 4.93 10.90 6.18
C PRO A 130 5.12 11.15 4.67
N ALA A 131 4.83 12.36 4.21
CA ALA A 131 4.84 12.72 2.79
C ALA A 131 5.77 13.90 2.51
N GLY A 132 6.04 14.12 1.23
CA GLY A 132 6.88 15.22 0.74
C GLY A 132 8.38 14.91 0.75
N GLN A 133 9.16 15.90 0.33
CA GLN A 133 10.61 15.77 0.05
C GLN A 133 11.48 15.46 1.28
N GLN A 134 11.01 15.79 2.46
CA GLN A 134 11.79 15.59 3.68
C GLN A 134 11.49 14.26 4.37
N ARG A 135 10.20 13.90 4.48
CA ARG A 135 9.77 12.72 5.23
C ARG A 135 9.27 11.57 4.37
N GLY A 136 8.86 11.85 3.12
CA GLY A 136 8.22 10.89 2.23
C GLY A 136 9.16 10.21 1.22
N ILE A 137 10.47 10.21 1.44
CA ILE A 137 11.44 9.61 0.52
C ILE A 137 11.46 8.09 0.69
N ILE A 138 11.11 7.38 -0.39
CA ILE A 138 11.24 5.92 -0.49
C ILE A 138 12.61 5.59 -1.06
N ASN A 139 13.39 4.83 -0.29
CA ASN A 139 14.74 4.41 -0.68
C ASN A 139 14.71 3.15 -1.55
N ASN A 140 15.86 2.88 -2.21
CA ASN A 140 16.07 1.67 -3.02
C ASN A 140 15.02 1.49 -4.13
N ALA A 141 14.61 2.58 -4.76
CA ALA A 141 13.73 2.60 -5.90
C ALA A 141 14.49 3.13 -7.13
N ILE A 142 14.62 2.33 -8.17
CA ILE A 142 15.22 2.74 -9.45
C ILE A 142 14.18 3.49 -10.28
N LYS A 143 12.95 2.98 -10.28
CA LYS A 143 11.77 3.57 -10.93
C LYS A 143 10.49 3.04 -10.31
N LEU A 144 9.38 3.72 -10.60
CA LEU A 144 8.04 3.24 -10.28
C LEU A 144 7.41 2.51 -11.49
N ALA A 145 6.58 1.51 -11.21
CA ALA A 145 5.75 0.88 -12.24
C ALA A 145 4.68 1.85 -12.78
N TYR A 146 4.20 2.74 -11.93
CA TYR A 146 3.24 3.79 -12.25
C TYR A 146 3.68 5.11 -11.61
N ASN A 147 3.87 6.12 -12.44
CA ASN A 147 4.22 7.48 -12.02
C ASN A 147 3.15 8.46 -12.51
N PRO A 148 2.15 8.80 -11.67
CA PRO A 148 1.01 9.61 -12.09
C PRO A 148 1.37 11.06 -12.35
N THR A 149 0.82 11.62 -13.41
CA THR A 149 0.80 13.07 -13.66
C THR A 149 -0.11 13.77 -12.63
N LYS A 150 -0.02 15.12 -12.57
CA LYS A 150 -0.91 15.90 -11.70
C LYS A 150 -2.38 15.61 -11.98
N ALA A 151 -2.79 15.61 -13.26
CA ALA A 151 -4.17 15.33 -13.65
C ALA A 151 -4.65 13.91 -13.26
N GLN A 152 -3.74 12.94 -13.24
CA GLN A 152 -4.05 11.59 -12.79
C GLN A 152 -4.16 11.51 -11.27
N ARG A 153 -3.31 12.22 -10.53
CA ARG A 153 -3.42 12.34 -9.04
C ARG A 153 -4.73 12.98 -8.65
N ASP A 154 -5.18 14.01 -9.38
CA ASP A 154 -6.45 14.69 -9.14
C ASP A 154 -7.66 13.73 -9.30
N LYS A 155 -7.52 12.65 -10.09
CA LYS A 155 -8.52 11.57 -10.19
C LYS A 155 -8.39 10.51 -9.09
N LEU A 156 -7.17 10.23 -8.64
CA LEU A 156 -6.90 9.24 -7.59
C LEU A 156 -7.30 9.74 -6.20
N TYR A 157 -7.16 11.03 -5.96
CA TYR A 157 -7.45 11.62 -4.66
C TYR A 157 -8.90 11.37 -4.18
N PRO A 158 -9.95 11.62 -5.01
CA PRO A 158 -11.32 11.28 -4.62
C PRO A 158 -11.55 9.77 -4.42
N ALA A 159 -10.71 8.93 -5.05
CA ALA A 159 -10.72 7.48 -4.88
C ALA A 159 -9.98 7.01 -3.60
N ARG A 160 -9.54 7.93 -2.76
CA ARG A 160 -8.85 7.67 -1.48
C ARG A 160 -7.45 7.06 -1.65
N VAL A 161 -6.80 7.27 -2.78
CA VAL A 161 -5.50 6.66 -3.11
C VAL A 161 -4.39 7.68 -3.00
N ASN A 162 -3.40 7.39 -2.14
CA ASN A 162 -2.20 8.20 -1.99
C ASN A 162 -1.20 7.87 -3.10
N SER A 163 -0.74 8.88 -3.82
CA SER A 163 0.15 8.69 -4.95
C SER A 163 1.61 8.65 -4.52
N VAL A 164 2.31 7.60 -4.96
CA VAL A 164 3.77 7.55 -4.95
C VAL A 164 4.26 8.08 -6.29
N VAL A 165 5.15 9.07 -6.25
CA VAL A 165 5.65 9.77 -7.45
C VAL A 165 7.17 9.87 -7.44
N THR A 166 7.77 9.91 -8.61
CA THR A 166 9.18 10.32 -8.78
C THR A 166 9.27 11.83 -8.91
N GLN A 167 10.31 12.40 -8.38
CA GLN A 167 10.70 13.79 -8.60
C GLN A 167 11.81 13.88 -9.62
#